data_4a993e442cd7c53ddddcb43a9d35fa7a
#
_entry.id   4a993e442cd7c53ddddcb43a9d35fa7a
#
_cell.length_a   1.000
_cell.length_b   1.000
_cell.length_c   1.000
_cell.angle_alpha   90.00
_cell.angle_beta   90.00
_cell.angle_gamma   90.00
#
_symmetry.space_group_name_H-M   'P 1'
#
loop_
_entity.id
_entity.type
_entity.pdbx_description
1 polymer ?
#
loop_
_entity_poly.entity_id
_entity_poly.type
_entity_poly.pdbx_seq_one_letter_code
_entity_poly.pdbx_strand_id
1 'polypeptide(L)'
;MAQTQKKQQDMGTGDVKKLLLQLMIPAVVAQVVNLLYNIVDRIYIGHISGIGAAALTGVGLFTPILMLLNAFAMLIGSGGAPRTAIAMGQGDKKQAEKIVSNSFTMLLLFSVVLTIVFYAAAPTLLRLFGASDTTLPYALTYSRIYILGTICVLIVLGMNTFITAQGFAKISMLTTVIGAVINIVLDPILIFGLGMGVKGAAIATVLSQAVGAIWVIRFLTGPKTILKIRKEDMKLEGKIIMPVLALGISTFVMLSTESRLSISFSSSLARYGGDVAGGAMTVITSASQLCTMPISGICQGGQPVMSFNFGAGKKDRVKQAFRFQLTLCLSYTTIFWLLMMLVPGAVAGIFTSDASLIDYTTWAMRIYMAGIFSTGVQIACQQSFMALGQAKVSLLLACLRKLILLIPLIFILPHVVANPVFGVFLAEPVSDIIAATVTATTFFLQFNKILDKGAGSV
;
A
#
# COMPACT_ATOMS: atom_id res chain seq x y z
N MET A 1 14.89 8.21 27.80
CA MET A 1 14.69 9.61 27.36
C MET A 1 15.84 10.12 26.49
N ALA A 2 17.11 10.00 26.86
CA ALA A 2 18.26 10.51 26.07
C ALA A 2 18.32 9.92 24.63
N GLN A 3 18.13 8.62 24.43
CA GLN A 3 18.12 8.01 23.08
C GLN A 3 16.95 8.48 22.21
N THR A 4 15.82 8.79 22.82
CA THR A 4 14.60 9.25 22.13
C THR A 4 14.75 10.70 21.66
N GLN A 5 15.35 11.55 22.52
CA GLN A 5 15.70 12.94 22.17
C GLN A 5 16.78 13.00 21.09
N LYS A 6 17.78 12.10 21.16
CA LYS A 6 18.84 12.00 20.15
C LYS A 6 18.25 11.65 18.75
N LYS A 7 17.30 10.72 18.67
CA LYS A 7 16.64 10.38 17.39
C LYS A 7 15.83 11.52 16.80
N GLN A 8 15.13 12.29 17.62
CA GLN A 8 14.39 13.47 17.16
C GLN A 8 15.35 14.57 16.67
N GLN A 9 16.48 14.80 17.37
CA GLN A 9 17.53 15.72 16.93
C GLN A 9 18.16 15.25 15.60
N ASP A 10 18.43 13.93 15.45
CA ASP A 10 19.02 13.38 14.23
C ASP A 10 18.17 13.62 12.98
N MET A 11 16.82 13.63 13.07
CA MET A 11 15.95 13.92 11.93
C MET A 11 16.13 15.35 11.40
N GLY A 12 16.47 16.30 12.26
CA GLY A 12 16.67 17.70 11.90
C GLY A 12 18.12 18.12 11.66
N THR A 13 19.13 17.34 12.09
CA THR A 13 20.56 17.73 12.09
C THR A 13 21.47 16.70 11.44
N GLY A 14 21.12 15.41 11.49
CA GLY A 14 21.93 14.33 10.93
C GLY A 14 22.11 14.41 9.41
N ASP A 15 23.06 13.65 8.85
CA ASP A 15 23.22 13.53 7.40
C ASP A 15 21.95 12.99 6.76
N VAL A 16 21.39 13.72 5.78
CA VAL A 16 20.10 13.43 5.17
C VAL A 16 20.11 12.10 4.42
N LYS A 17 21.20 11.80 3.69
CA LYS A 17 21.29 10.56 2.89
C LYS A 17 21.37 9.34 3.80
N LYS A 18 22.21 9.41 4.85
CA LYS A 18 22.35 8.33 5.84
C LYS A 18 21.04 8.08 6.57
N LEU A 19 20.36 9.15 6.96
CA LEU A 19 19.05 9.08 7.64
C LEU A 19 17.99 8.45 6.74
N LEU A 20 17.91 8.87 5.47
CA LEU A 20 17.00 8.29 4.50
C LEU A 20 17.24 6.80 4.30
N LEU A 21 18.49 6.37 4.10
CA LEU A 21 18.80 4.94 3.95
C LEU A 21 18.43 4.13 5.21
N GLN A 22 18.65 4.67 6.40
CA GLN A 22 18.26 4.02 7.66
C GLN A 22 16.75 3.82 7.81
N LEU A 23 15.92 4.65 7.16
CA LEU A 23 14.47 4.55 7.20
C LEU A 23 13.92 3.79 5.97
N MET A 24 14.49 4.00 4.79
CA MET A 24 14.05 3.39 3.54
C MET A 24 14.34 1.88 3.48
N ILE A 25 15.54 1.45 3.89
CA ILE A 25 15.90 0.02 3.83
C ILE A 25 14.94 -0.84 4.67
N PRO A 26 14.68 -0.55 5.96
CA PRO A 26 13.69 -1.30 6.72
C PRO A 26 12.28 -1.25 6.11
N ALA A 27 11.87 -0.11 5.55
CA ALA A 27 10.57 0.01 4.92
C ALA A 27 10.46 -0.87 3.66
N VAL A 28 11.49 -0.89 2.82
CA VAL A 28 11.55 -1.79 1.65
C VAL A 28 11.53 -3.25 2.08
N VAL A 29 12.33 -3.63 3.08
CA VAL A 29 12.33 -5.00 3.62
C VAL A 29 10.95 -5.39 4.12
N ALA A 30 10.24 -4.51 4.82
CA ALA A 30 8.89 -4.77 5.28
C ALA A 30 7.91 -5.05 4.11
N GLN A 31 8.01 -4.30 3.01
CA GLN A 31 7.19 -4.53 1.82
C GLN A 31 7.49 -5.86 1.14
N VAL A 32 8.78 -6.22 1.02
CA VAL A 32 9.18 -7.52 0.45
C VAL A 32 8.72 -8.68 1.33
N VAL A 33 8.90 -8.58 2.64
CA VAL A 33 8.41 -9.60 3.58
C VAL A 33 6.89 -9.76 3.50
N ASN A 34 6.16 -8.65 3.40
CA ASN A 34 4.71 -8.68 3.25
C ASN A 34 4.27 -9.37 1.94
N LEU A 35 4.98 -9.14 0.84
CA LEU A 35 4.74 -9.84 -0.42
C LEU A 35 4.98 -11.35 -0.29
N LEU A 36 6.11 -11.72 0.29
CA LEU A 36 6.49 -13.13 0.45
C LEU A 36 5.51 -13.89 1.33
N TYR A 37 5.10 -13.31 2.45
CA TYR A 37 4.15 -14.00 3.34
C TYR A 37 2.79 -14.20 2.66
N ASN A 38 2.30 -13.24 1.87
CA ASN A 38 1.05 -13.41 1.11
C ASN A 38 1.13 -14.53 0.07
N ILE A 39 2.30 -14.72 -0.55
CA ILE A 39 2.54 -15.82 -1.49
C ILE A 39 2.53 -17.16 -0.74
N VAL A 40 3.23 -17.26 0.39
CA VAL A 40 3.32 -18.48 1.19
C VAL A 40 1.95 -18.91 1.73
N ASP A 41 1.15 -17.97 2.26
CA ASP A 41 -0.21 -18.23 2.73
C ASP A 41 -1.08 -18.84 1.62
N ARG A 42 -1.04 -18.27 0.41
CA ARG A 42 -1.77 -18.81 -0.75
C ARG A 42 -1.28 -20.20 -1.17
N ILE A 43 0.02 -20.48 -1.06
CA ILE A 43 0.57 -21.81 -1.34
C ILE A 43 0.00 -22.82 -0.34
N TYR A 44 -0.02 -22.53 0.95
CA TYR A 44 -0.59 -23.43 1.94
C TYR A 44 -2.07 -23.71 1.70
N ILE A 45 -2.87 -22.66 1.44
CA ILE A 45 -4.31 -22.80 1.15
C ILE A 45 -4.54 -23.66 -0.11
N GLY A 46 -3.74 -23.44 -1.16
CA GLY A 46 -3.83 -24.20 -2.41
C GLY A 46 -3.50 -25.70 -2.28
N HIS A 47 -2.70 -26.07 -1.26
CA HIS A 47 -2.31 -27.44 -0.99
C HIS A 47 -3.22 -28.19 0.01
N ILE A 48 -4.36 -27.61 0.41
CA ILE A 48 -5.33 -28.32 1.26
C ILE A 48 -5.92 -29.49 0.47
N SER A 49 -5.72 -30.71 0.97
CA SER A 49 -6.15 -31.95 0.29
C SER A 49 -7.65 -31.96 -0.02
N GLY A 50 -7.99 -32.26 -1.26
CA GLY A 50 -9.38 -32.41 -1.74
C GLY A 50 -10.15 -31.09 -2.00
N ILE A 51 -9.74 -29.97 -1.42
CA ILE A 51 -10.47 -28.69 -1.54
C ILE A 51 -9.60 -27.50 -1.94
N GLY A 52 -8.30 -27.69 -2.13
CA GLY A 52 -7.31 -26.60 -2.31
C GLY A 52 -7.69 -25.58 -3.40
N ALA A 53 -8.12 -26.03 -4.58
CA ALA A 53 -8.53 -25.14 -5.65
C ALA A 53 -9.78 -24.31 -5.31
N ALA A 54 -10.80 -24.93 -4.72
CA ALA A 54 -12.03 -24.24 -4.31
C ALA A 54 -11.77 -23.29 -3.13
N ALA A 55 -10.90 -23.71 -2.20
CA ALA A 55 -10.46 -22.90 -1.06
C ALA A 55 -9.68 -21.67 -1.51
N LEU A 56 -8.71 -21.83 -2.39
CA LEU A 56 -7.90 -20.74 -2.94
C LEU A 56 -8.76 -19.73 -3.72
N THR A 57 -9.70 -20.24 -4.54
CA THR A 57 -10.67 -19.39 -5.24
C THR A 57 -11.56 -18.65 -4.25
N GLY A 58 -12.09 -19.33 -3.24
CA GLY A 58 -12.93 -18.73 -2.21
C GLY A 58 -12.22 -17.62 -1.42
N VAL A 59 -10.97 -17.86 -1.01
CA VAL A 59 -10.15 -16.84 -0.33
C VAL A 59 -9.82 -15.67 -1.29
N GLY A 60 -9.58 -15.97 -2.57
CA GLY A 60 -9.37 -14.95 -3.60
C GLY A 60 -10.55 -13.99 -3.75
N LEU A 61 -11.78 -14.49 -3.62
CA LEU A 61 -13.01 -13.67 -3.69
C LEU A 61 -13.17 -12.71 -2.50
N PHE A 62 -12.45 -12.91 -1.40
CA PHE A 62 -12.41 -11.98 -0.28
C PHE A 62 -11.47 -10.79 -0.51
N THR A 63 -10.57 -10.87 -1.49
CA THR A 63 -9.56 -9.83 -1.78
C THR A 63 -10.14 -8.41 -1.92
N PRO A 64 -11.29 -8.16 -2.59
CA PRO A 64 -11.86 -6.81 -2.67
C PRO A 64 -12.24 -6.22 -1.32
N ILE A 65 -12.77 -7.05 -0.41
CA ILE A 65 -13.09 -6.62 0.97
C ILE A 65 -11.81 -6.32 1.73
N LEU A 66 -10.78 -7.15 1.59
CA LEU A 66 -9.47 -6.94 2.19
C LEU A 66 -8.84 -5.62 1.74
N MET A 67 -8.93 -5.30 0.44
CA MET A 67 -8.43 -4.03 -0.10
C MET A 67 -9.17 -2.82 0.49
N LEU A 68 -10.48 -2.92 0.70
CA LEU A 68 -11.25 -1.85 1.35
C LEU A 68 -10.85 -1.68 2.82
N LEU A 69 -10.67 -2.77 3.57
CA LEU A 69 -10.17 -2.70 4.96
C LEU A 69 -8.81 -2.01 5.02
N ASN A 70 -7.89 -2.38 4.13
CA ASN A 70 -6.58 -1.75 4.01
C ASN A 70 -6.69 -0.26 3.62
N ALA A 71 -7.61 0.09 2.73
CA ALA A 71 -7.86 1.48 2.35
C ALA A 71 -8.31 2.33 3.54
N PHE A 72 -9.19 1.83 4.41
CA PHE A 72 -9.60 2.52 5.64
C PHE A 72 -8.46 2.66 6.65
N ALA A 73 -7.63 1.63 6.80
CA ALA A 73 -6.45 1.72 7.66
C ALA A 73 -5.49 2.81 7.16
N MET A 74 -5.23 2.83 5.86
CA MET A 74 -4.33 3.78 5.22
C MET A 74 -4.93 5.18 5.09
N LEU A 75 -6.26 5.33 5.07
CA LEU A 75 -6.93 6.64 5.17
C LEU A 75 -6.44 7.41 6.40
N ILE A 76 -6.33 6.74 7.52
CA ILE A 76 -5.84 7.33 8.78
C ILE A 76 -4.32 7.34 8.81
N GLY A 77 -3.68 6.22 8.46
CA GLY A 77 -2.23 6.05 8.56
C GLY A 77 -1.46 7.02 7.65
N SER A 78 -1.80 7.06 6.36
CA SER A 78 -1.10 7.91 5.39
C SER A 78 -1.45 9.40 5.51
N GLY A 79 -2.62 9.72 6.08
CA GLY A 79 -3.01 11.10 6.35
C GLY A 79 -2.43 11.63 7.67
N GLY A 80 -2.41 10.81 8.70
CA GLY A 80 -1.97 11.20 10.03
C GLY A 80 -0.45 11.21 10.22
N ALA A 81 0.26 10.26 9.66
CA ALA A 81 1.71 10.13 9.83
C ALA A 81 2.49 11.37 9.35
N PRO A 82 2.25 11.94 8.14
CA PRO A 82 2.93 13.16 7.72
C PRO A 82 2.61 14.35 8.61
N ARG A 83 1.35 14.52 8.99
CA ARG A 83 0.93 15.61 9.87
C ARG A 83 1.57 15.52 11.25
N THR A 84 1.68 14.31 11.79
CA THR A 84 2.40 14.04 13.03
C THR A 84 3.88 14.42 12.92
N ALA A 85 4.55 14.05 11.83
CA ALA A 85 5.95 14.38 11.59
C ALA A 85 6.15 15.90 11.40
N ILE A 86 5.22 16.60 10.73
CA ILE A 86 5.22 18.07 10.60
C ILE A 86 5.11 18.73 11.98
N ALA A 87 4.14 18.31 12.80
CA ALA A 87 3.97 18.84 14.15
C ALA A 87 5.20 18.60 15.04
N MET A 88 5.84 17.42 14.92
CA MET A 88 7.12 17.15 15.58
C MET A 88 8.21 18.10 15.10
N GLY A 89 8.29 18.40 13.82
CA GLY A 89 9.25 19.34 13.23
C GLY A 89 9.04 20.77 13.72
N GLN A 90 7.80 21.18 13.93
CA GLN A 90 7.42 22.48 14.53
C GLN A 90 7.74 22.55 16.02
N GLY A 91 8.11 21.44 16.66
CA GLY A 91 8.32 21.36 18.10
C GLY A 91 7.04 21.20 18.92
N ASP A 92 5.87 21.13 18.29
CA ASP A 92 4.58 20.95 18.96
C ASP A 92 4.29 19.47 19.23
N LYS A 93 4.96 18.96 20.26
CA LYS A 93 4.79 17.59 20.71
C LYS A 93 3.36 17.27 21.13
N LYS A 94 2.67 18.25 21.76
CA LYS A 94 1.30 18.06 22.23
C LYS A 94 0.33 17.85 21.07
N GLN A 95 0.44 18.67 20.04
CA GLN A 95 -0.34 18.52 18.82
C GLN A 95 -0.03 17.17 18.11
N ALA A 96 1.22 16.77 18.06
CA ALA A 96 1.63 15.47 17.49
C ALA A 96 1.01 14.29 18.27
N GLU A 97 1.04 14.31 19.61
CA GLU A 97 0.40 13.29 20.46
C GLU A 97 -1.13 13.26 20.30
N LYS A 98 -1.77 14.42 20.15
CA LYS A 98 -3.20 14.51 19.84
C LYS A 98 -3.55 13.87 18.50
N ILE A 99 -2.76 14.12 17.45
CA ILE A 99 -2.98 13.49 16.13
C ILE A 99 -2.87 11.96 16.23
N VAL A 100 -1.85 11.45 16.93
CA VAL A 100 -1.66 9.99 17.14
C VAL A 100 -2.85 9.39 17.90
N SER A 101 -3.27 10.02 19.01
CA SER A 101 -4.35 9.51 19.87
C SER A 101 -5.73 9.57 19.18
N ASN A 102 -6.03 10.68 18.48
CA ASN A 102 -7.25 10.80 17.68
C ASN A 102 -7.28 9.79 16.53
N SER A 103 -6.16 9.58 15.86
CA SER A 103 -6.03 8.59 14.77
C SER A 103 -6.27 7.17 15.29
N PHE A 104 -5.73 6.83 16.46
CA PHE A 104 -5.98 5.55 17.10
C PHE A 104 -7.47 5.34 17.41
N THR A 105 -8.13 6.34 18.00
CA THR A 105 -9.57 6.27 18.29
C THR A 105 -10.39 6.14 17.00
N MET A 106 -10.02 6.84 15.92
CA MET A 106 -10.72 6.75 14.65
C MET A 106 -10.57 5.36 14.01
N LEU A 107 -9.38 4.75 14.11
CA LEU A 107 -9.17 3.36 13.66
C LEU A 107 -10.01 2.37 14.46
N LEU A 108 -10.14 2.56 15.78
CA LEU A 108 -11.05 1.75 16.61
C LEU A 108 -12.50 1.90 16.17
N LEU A 109 -12.95 3.12 15.91
CA LEU A 109 -14.32 3.38 15.44
C LEU A 109 -14.54 2.72 14.07
N PHE A 110 -13.63 2.92 13.12
CA PHE A 110 -13.71 2.25 11.81
C PHE A 110 -13.71 0.74 11.94
N SER A 111 -12.89 0.16 12.83
CA SER A 111 -12.85 -1.29 13.00
C SER A 111 -14.19 -1.86 13.45
N VAL A 112 -14.87 -1.21 14.37
CA VAL A 112 -16.20 -1.64 14.84
C VAL A 112 -17.23 -1.52 13.71
N VAL A 113 -17.30 -0.36 13.06
CA VAL A 113 -18.26 -0.11 11.97
C VAL A 113 -18.04 -1.09 10.81
N LEU A 114 -16.79 -1.24 10.36
CA LEU A 114 -16.46 -2.11 9.24
C LEU A 114 -16.67 -3.59 9.59
N THR A 115 -16.40 -4.01 10.83
CA THR A 115 -16.71 -5.37 11.29
C THR A 115 -18.20 -5.64 11.18
N ILE A 116 -19.06 -4.76 11.68
CA ILE A 116 -20.51 -4.94 11.62
C ILE A 116 -21.00 -4.96 10.18
N VAL A 117 -20.59 -3.96 9.38
CA VAL A 117 -21.05 -3.81 7.99
C VAL A 117 -20.59 -5.00 7.14
N PHE A 118 -19.30 -5.33 7.14
CA PHE A 118 -18.81 -6.42 6.29
C PHE A 118 -19.21 -7.80 6.79
N TYR A 119 -19.35 -8.02 8.10
CA TYR A 119 -19.84 -9.29 8.62
C TYR A 119 -21.28 -9.59 8.18
N ALA A 120 -22.15 -8.58 8.21
CA ALA A 120 -23.52 -8.69 7.75
C ALA A 120 -23.59 -8.81 6.22
N ALA A 121 -22.79 -8.02 5.48
CA ALA A 121 -22.82 -7.98 4.02
C ALA A 121 -22.00 -9.10 3.34
N ALA A 122 -21.16 -9.83 4.06
CA ALA A 122 -20.24 -10.82 3.50
C ALA A 122 -20.90 -11.83 2.54
N PRO A 123 -22.03 -12.47 2.88
CA PRO A 123 -22.66 -13.45 1.97
C PRO A 123 -23.05 -12.81 0.63
N THR A 124 -23.65 -11.63 0.68
CA THR A 124 -24.11 -10.89 -0.51
C THR A 124 -22.94 -10.40 -1.36
N LEU A 125 -21.92 -9.82 -0.71
CA LEU A 125 -20.74 -9.31 -1.41
C LEU A 125 -19.94 -10.42 -2.08
N LEU A 126 -19.74 -11.56 -1.40
CA LEU A 126 -19.01 -12.68 -1.97
C LEU A 126 -19.76 -13.29 -3.18
N ARG A 127 -21.08 -13.39 -3.13
CA ARG A 127 -21.88 -13.79 -4.31
C ARG A 127 -21.77 -12.80 -5.45
N LEU A 128 -21.78 -11.50 -5.13
CA LEU A 128 -21.61 -10.43 -6.12
C LEU A 128 -20.22 -10.47 -6.78
N PHE A 129 -19.20 -10.91 -6.04
CA PHE A 129 -17.85 -11.09 -6.55
C PHE A 129 -17.64 -12.41 -7.28
N GLY A 130 -18.69 -13.23 -7.45
CA GLY A 130 -18.68 -14.43 -8.26
C GLY A 130 -18.51 -15.74 -7.47
N ALA A 131 -18.80 -15.75 -6.16
CA ALA A 131 -18.79 -16.98 -5.38
C ALA A 131 -19.90 -17.94 -5.86
N SER A 132 -19.48 -19.12 -6.28
CA SER A 132 -20.38 -20.25 -6.60
C SER A 132 -20.82 -20.97 -5.31
N ASP A 133 -21.83 -21.85 -5.42
CA ASP A 133 -22.27 -22.65 -4.27
C ASP A 133 -21.16 -23.57 -3.73
N THR A 134 -20.16 -23.91 -4.55
CA THR A 134 -18.99 -24.71 -4.14
C THR A 134 -17.91 -23.87 -3.44
N THR A 135 -17.70 -22.63 -3.82
CA THR A 135 -16.63 -21.76 -3.26
C THR A 135 -17.12 -20.89 -2.10
N LEU A 136 -18.41 -20.58 -2.05
CA LEU A 136 -19.02 -19.70 -1.05
C LEU A 136 -18.79 -20.17 0.40
N PRO A 137 -18.90 -21.46 0.75
CA PRO A 137 -18.66 -21.91 2.13
C PRO A 137 -17.24 -21.61 2.61
N TYR A 138 -16.24 -21.81 1.75
CA TYR A 138 -14.84 -21.50 2.05
C TYR A 138 -14.58 -19.99 2.17
N ALA A 139 -15.12 -19.24 1.21
CA ALA A 139 -15.05 -17.78 1.22
C ALA A 139 -15.68 -17.17 2.48
N LEU A 140 -16.87 -17.64 2.88
CA LEU A 140 -17.57 -17.19 4.09
C LEU A 140 -16.82 -17.57 5.37
N THR A 141 -16.30 -18.79 5.43
CA THR A 141 -15.54 -19.24 6.60
C THR A 141 -14.31 -18.38 6.82
N TYR A 142 -13.53 -18.14 5.75
CA TYR A 142 -12.35 -17.29 5.82
C TYR A 142 -12.71 -15.84 6.16
N SER A 143 -13.64 -15.26 5.41
CA SER A 143 -14.00 -13.85 5.55
C SER A 143 -14.59 -13.52 6.91
N ARG A 144 -15.47 -14.33 7.47
CA ARG A 144 -16.07 -14.09 8.79
C ARG A 144 -15.03 -14.06 9.90
N ILE A 145 -14.09 -15.00 9.88
CA ILE A 145 -13.00 -15.04 10.88
C ILE A 145 -12.10 -13.82 10.70
N TYR A 146 -11.70 -13.51 9.45
CA TYR A 146 -10.84 -12.36 9.16
C TYR A 146 -11.51 -11.03 9.55
N ILE A 147 -12.80 -10.85 9.23
CA ILE A 147 -13.57 -9.63 9.57
C ILE A 147 -13.63 -9.41 11.09
N LEU A 148 -13.76 -10.46 11.89
CA LEU A 148 -13.67 -10.33 13.35
C LEU A 148 -12.29 -9.84 13.82
N GLY A 149 -11.23 -10.11 13.05
CA GLY A 149 -9.88 -9.61 13.28
C GLY A 149 -9.62 -8.19 12.74
N THR A 150 -10.60 -7.52 12.16
CA THR A 150 -10.43 -6.19 11.53
C THR A 150 -9.76 -5.17 12.44
N ILE A 151 -10.08 -5.16 13.73
CA ILE A 151 -9.46 -4.27 14.70
C ILE A 151 -7.93 -4.42 14.73
N CYS A 152 -7.43 -5.65 14.71
CA CYS A 152 -6.00 -5.92 14.71
C CYS A 152 -5.35 -5.45 13.42
N VAL A 153 -5.99 -5.71 12.27
CA VAL A 153 -5.51 -5.31 10.94
C VAL A 153 -5.42 -3.79 10.83
N LEU A 154 -6.48 -3.07 11.23
CA LEU A 154 -6.49 -1.60 11.15
C LEU A 154 -5.45 -0.98 12.06
N ILE A 155 -5.26 -1.51 13.27
CA ILE A 155 -4.23 -1.03 14.20
C ILE A 155 -2.84 -1.28 13.63
N VAL A 156 -2.55 -2.49 13.14
CA VAL A 156 -1.23 -2.81 12.57
C VAL A 156 -0.93 -1.91 11.39
N LEU A 157 -1.79 -1.83 10.40
CA LEU A 157 -1.54 -1.07 9.18
C LEU A 157 -1.56 0.45 9.42
N GLY A 158 -2.57 0.94 10.16
CA GLY A 158 -2.75 2.36 10.39
C GLY A 158 -1.72 2.93 11.36
N MET A 159 -1.54 2.31 12.53
CA MET A 159 -0.66 2.85 13.58
C MET A 159 0.83 2.60 13.33
N ASN A 160 1.19 1.58 12.53
CA ASN A 160 2.59 1.32 12.17
C ASN A 160 3.23 2.49 11.39
N THR A 161 2.43 3.24 10.62
CA THR A 161 2.88 4.45 9.91
C THR A 161 3.33 5.55 10.87
N PHE A 162 2.68 5.68 12.05
CA PHE A 162 3.07 6.63 13.09
C PHE A 162 4.36 6.23 13.80
N ILE A 163 4.68 4.94 13.88
CA ILE A 163 5.98 4.45 14.37
C ILE A 163 7.09 4.88 13.40
N THR A 164 6.85 4.71 12.10
CA THR A 164 7.77 5.15 11.04
C THR A 164 7.94 6.66 11.03
N ALA A 165 6.85 7.43 11.20
CA ALA A 165 6.85 8.88 11.25
C ALA A 165 7.73 9.46 12.37
N GLN A 166 7.89 8.72 13.45
CA GLN A 166 8.78 9.06 14.56
C GLN A 166 10.27 8.67 14.31
N GLY A 167 10.59 8.11 13.13
CA GLY A 167 11.95 7.65 12.81
C GLY A 167 12.28 6.22 13.29
N PHE A 168 11.29 5.44 13.75
CA PHE A 168 11.49 4.07 14.22
C PHE A 168 11.19 3.02 13.13
N ALA A 169 11.67 3.22 11.89
CA ALA A 169 11.41 2.32 10.76
C ALA A 169 11.82 0.86 11.04
N LYS A 170 12.88 0.61 11.80
CA LYS A 170 13.25 -0.75 12.22
C LYS A 170 12.19 -1.42 13.10
N ILE A 171 11.55 -0.67 13.99
CA ILE A 171 10.47 -1.19 14.84
C ILE A 171 9.22 -1.48 13.99
N SER A 172 8.91 -0.58 13.06
CA SER A 172 7.83 -0.75 12.08
C SER A 172 8.05 -1.99 11.20
N MET A 173 9.27 -2.20 10.69
CA MET A 173 9.65 -3.41 9.96
C MET A 173 9.48 -4.66 10.82
N LEU A 174 9.93 -4.64 12.07
CA LEU A 174 9.79 -5.79 12.98
C LEU A 174 8.33 -6.17 13.22
N THR A 175 7.41 -5.21 13.24
CA THR A 175 5.96 -5.50 13.32
C THR A 175 5.53 -6.43 12.18
N THR A 176 5.93 -6.09 10.94
CA THR A 176 5.62 -6.88 9.74
C THR A 176 6.32 -8.23 9.74
N VAL A 177 7.61 -8.26 10.10
CA VAL A 177 8.40 -9.51 10.16
C VAL A 177 7.85 -10.47 11.20
N ILE A 178 7.55 -10.00 12.41
CA ILE A 178 6.97 -10.83 13.48
C ILE A 178 5.61 -11.39 13.02
N GLY A 179 4.74 -10.55 12.44
CA GLY A 179 3.46 -11.00 11.91
C GLY A 179 3.63 -12.08 10.83
N ALA A 180 4.53 -11.86 9.86
CA ALA A 180 4.81 -12.80 8.79
C ALA A 180 5.37 -14.14 9.31
N VAL A 181 6.33 -14.10 10.22
CA VAL A 181 6.92 -15.33 10.79
C VAL A 181 5.88 -16.13 11.57
N ILE A 182 5.08 -15.47 12.40
CA ILE A 182 4.01 -16.14 13.16
C ILE A 182 2.98 -16.77 12.22
N ASN A 183 2.57 -16.04 11.15
CA ASN A 183 1.63 -16.57 10.19
C ASN A 183 2.19 -17.80 9.46
N ILE A 184 3.41 -17.72 8.91
CA ILE A 184 4.08 -18.82 8.19
C ILE A 184 4.24 -20.07 9.07
N VAL A 185 4.46 -19.89 10.38
CA VAL A 185 4.59 -21.00 11.33
C VAL A 185 3.22 -21.56 11.74
N LEU A 186 2.22 -20.70 11.98
CA LEU A 186 0.89 -21.14 12.41
C LEU A 186 0.08 -21.77 11.28
N ASP A 187 0.24 -21.31 10.04
CA ASP A 187 -0.51 -21.85 8.90
C ASP A 187 -0.40 -23.36 8.77
N PRO A 188 0.79 -23.98 8.65
CA PRO A 188 0.89 -25.43 8.51
C PRO A 188 0.39 -26.17 9.77
N ILE A 189 0.56 -25.60 10.95
CA ILE A 189 0.09 -26.22 12.21
C ILE A 189 -1.45 -26.24 12.24
N LEU A 190 -2.11 -25.14 11.92
CA LEU A 190 -3.57 -25.05 12.01
C LEU A 190 -4.24 -25.67 10.78
N ILE A 191 -3.70 -25.48 9.58
CA ILE A 191 -4.27 -26.00 8.34
C ILE A 191 -4.16 -27.51 8.28
N PHE A 192 -2.95 -28.05 8.45
CA PHE A 192 -2.64 -29.46 8.24
C PHE A 192 -2.54 -30.22 9.57
N GLY A 193 -1.82 -29.70 10.57
CA GLY A 193 -1.60 -30.35 11.85
C GLY A 193 -2.89 -30.57 12.64
N LEU A 194 -3.74 -29.55 12.74
CA LEU A 194 -5.04 -29.63 13.40
C LEU A 194 -6.20 -29.92 12.43
N GLY A 195 -5.92 -30.05 11.12
CA GLY A 195 -6.93 -30.37 10.12
C GLY A 195 -8.02 -29.31 9.93
N MET A 196 -7.74 -28.03 10.32
CA MET A 196 -8.73 -26.96 10.28
C MET A 196 -8.96 -26.38 8.88
N GLY A 197 -8.12 -26.72 7.91
CA GLY A 197 -8.23 -26.24 6.52
C GLY A 197 -8.29 -24.73 6.42
N VAL A 198 -9.23 -24.19 5.62
CA VAL A 198 -9.41 -22.74 5.39
C VAL A 198 -9.66 -21.95 6.69
N LYS A 199 -10.35 -22.56 7.65
CA LYS A 199 -10.57 -21.99 8.98
C LYS A 199 -9.25 -21.76 9.72
N GLY A 200 -8.32 -22.72 9.59
CA GLY A 200 -6.98 -22.62 10.17
C GLY A 200 -6.17 -21.46 9.60
N ALA A 201 -6.17 -21.28 8.28
CA ALA A 201 -5.51 -20.16 7.62
C ALA A 201 -6.06 -18.79 8.11
N ALA A 202 -7.38 -18.64 8.18
CA ALA A 202 -7.97 -17.40 8.68
C ALA A 202 -7.59 -17.10 10.14
N ILE A 203 -7.60 -18.11 11.01
CA ILE A 203 -7.21 -17.97 12.42
C ILE A 203 -5.72 -17.63 12.54
N ALA A 204 -4.84 -18.28 11.79
CA ALA A 204 -3.41 -17.98 11.78
C ALA A 204 -3.15 -16.52 11.41
N THR A 205 -3.82 -16.03 10.35
CA THR A 205 -3.72 -14.64 9.92
C THR A 205 -4.21 -13.68 11.01
N VAL A 206 -5.36 -13.91 11.60
CA VAL A 206 -5.90 -13.04 12.67
C VAL A 206 -5.00 -13.05 13.91
N LEU A 207 -4.47 -14.20 14.32
CA LEU A 207 -3.55 -14.29 15.46
C LEU A 207 -2.24 -13.55 15.19
N SER A 208 -1.67 -13.69 14.00
CA SER A 208 -0.46 -12.96 13.61
C SER A 208 -0.68 -11.44 13.64
N GLN A 209 -1.83 -10.96 13.13
CA GLN A 209 -2.21 -9.56 13.21
C GLN A 209 -2.47 -9.10 14.66
N ALA A 210 -3.05 -9.95 15.51
CA ALA A 210 -3.25 -9.63 16.92
C ALA A 210 -1.93 -9.44 17.67
N VAL A 211 -0.95 -10.28 17.43
CA VAL A 211 0.41 -10.13 18.01
C VAL A 211 1.04 -8.83 17.49
N GLY A 212 0.92 -8.53 16.18
CA GLY A 212 1.37 -7.26 15.60
C GLY A 212 0.70 -6.06 16.25
N ALA A 213 -0.61 -6.11 16.47
CA ALA A 213 -1.37 -5.03 17.10
C ALA A 213 -0.94 -4.79 18.56
N ILE A 214 -0.75 -5.87 19.33
CA ILE A 214 -0.22 -5.78 20.70
C ILE A 214 1.17 -5.16 20.71
N TRP A 215 2.04 -5.56 19.78
CA TRP A 215 3.38 -5.00 19.63
C TRP A 215 3.34 -3.48 19.34
N VAL A 216 2.51 -3.05 18.40
CA VAL A 216 2.32 -1.64 18.03
C VAL A 216 1.80 -0.81 19.21
N ILE A 217 0.74 -1.28 19.88
CA ILE A 217 0.16 -0.60 21.05
C ILE A 217 1.18 -0.52 22.19
N ARG A 218 1.86 -1.63 22.50
CA ARG A 218 2.87 -1.66 23.54
C ARG A 218 4.03 -0.69 23.26
N PHE A 219 4.42 -0.54 22.00
CA PHE A 219 5.43 0.44 21.60
C PHE A 219 4.91 1.87 21.79
N LEU A 220 3.72 2.19 21.26
CA LEU A 220 3.16 3.55 21.26
C LEU A 220 2.67 4.02 22.66
N THR A 221 2.50 3.10 23.61
CA THR A 221 2.20 3.42 25.02
C THR A 221 3.45 3.35 25.91
N GLY A 222 4.52 2.74 25.42
CA GLY A 222 5.74 2.45 26.18
C GLY A 222 6.68 3.65 26.38
N PRO A 223 7.82 3.44 27.07
CA PRO A 223 8.78 4.52 27.35
C PRO A 223 9.72 4.83 26.17
N LYS A 224 9.79 3.97 25.15
CA LYS A 224 10.72 4.10 24.02
C LYS A 224 10.19 4.97 22.89
N THR A 225 8.89 5.20 22.83
CA THR A 225 8.25 6.07 21.83
C THR A 225 8.46 7.55 22.15
N ILE A 226 8.54 8.38 21.10
CA ILE A 226 8.60 9.85 21.25
C ILE A 226 7.19 10.39 21.56
N LEU A 227 6.21 9.90 20.82
CA LEU A 227 4.80 10.28 20.91
C LEU A 227 3.98 9.13 21.48
N LYS A 228 3.24 9.39 22.52
CA LYS A 228 2.41 8.40 23.20
C LYS A 228 0.95 8.54 22.83
N ILE A 229 0.25 7.40 22.75
CA ILE A 229 -1.20 7.38 22.80
C ILE A 229 -1.61 7.79 24.23
N ARG A 230 -2.29 8.93 24.34
CA ARG A 230 -2.75 9.45 25.64
C ARG A 230 -4.25 9.28 25.74
N LYS A 231 -4.73 8.74 26.86
CA LYS A 231 -6.16 8.58 27.12
C LYS A 231 -6.92 9.91 27.10
N GLU A 232 -6.27 10.97 27.59
CA GLU A 232 -6.81 12.33 27.64
C GLU A 232 -7.10 12.89 26.24
N ASP A 233 -6.30 12.52 25.24
CA ASP A 233 -6.36 12.99 23.85
C ASP A 233 -7.12 12.02 22.93
N MET A 234 -7.78 10.98 23.47
CA MET A 234 -8.55 10.01 22.68
C MET A 234 -9.94 10.52 22.27
N LYS A 235 -10.40 11.63 22.83
CA LYS A 235 -11.65 12.27 22.40
C LYS A 235 -11.49 12.81 20.99
N LEU A 236 -12.37 12.40 20.09
CA LEU A 236 -12.32 12.82 18.68
C LEU A 236 -12.56 14.32 18.56
N GLU A 237 -11.56 15.01 18.04
CA GLU A 237 -11.62 16.44 17.74
C GLU A 237 -11.68 16.61 16.21
N GLY A 238 -12.80 17.17 15.69
CA GLY A 238 -12.98 17.40 14.26
C GLY A 238 -11.86 18.24 13.63
N LYS A 239 -11.32 19.21 14.35
CA LYS A 239 -10.19 20.05 13.91
C LYS A 239 -8.90 19.26 13.68
N ILE A 240 -8.75 18.09 14.33
CA ILE A 240 -7.58 17.21 14.20
C ILE A 240 -7.84 16.16 13.14
N ILE A 241 -9.02 15.51 13.19
CA ILE A 241 -9.29 14.34 12.35
C ILE A 241 -9.65 14.73 10.90
N MET A 242 -10.33 15.86 10.67
CA MET A 242 -10.69 16.27 9.31
C MET A 242 -9.48 16.52 8.40
N PRO A 243 -8.42 17.22 8.85
CA PRO A 243 -7.20 17.33 8.05
C PRO A 243 -6.47 16.01 7.81
N VAL A 244 -6.54 15.07 8.78
CA VAL A 244 -5.99 13.70 8.61
C VAL A 244 -6.76 12.98 7.51
N LEU A 245 -8.09 12.96 7.57
CA LEU A 245 -8.94 12.37 6.55
C LEU A 245 -8.73 13.01 5.18
N ALA A 246 -8.68 14.35 5.13
CA ALA A 246 -8.47 15.08 3.88
C ALA A 246 -7.15 14.70 3.17
N LEU A 247 -6.08 14.49 3.92
CA LEU A 247 -4.79 14.06 3.36
C LEU A 247 -4.80 12.57 2.97
N GLY A 248 -5.38 11.72 3.80
CA GLY A 248 -5.43 10.28 3.58
C GLY A 248 -6.39 9.83 2.49
N ILE A 249 -7.38 10.66 2.11
CA ILE A 249 -8.39 10.28 1.11
C ILE A 249 -7.77 9.98 -0.27
N SER A 250 -6.62 10.56 -0.60
CA SER A 250 -5.89 10.25 -1.83
C SER A 250 -5.43 8.79 -1.87
N THR A 251 -4.85 8.30 -0.77
CA THR A 251 -4.45 6.90 -0.64
C THR A 251 -5.66 5.97 -0.60
N PHE A 252 -6.72 6.38 0.11
CA PHE A 252 -7.98 5.63 0.13
C PHE A 252 -8.56 5.45 -1.26
N VAL A 253 -8.65 6.50 -2.06
CA VAL A 253 -9.12 6.44 -3.45
C VAL A 253 -8.22 5.54 -4.30
N MET A 254 -6.89 5.66 -4.15
CA MET A 254 -5.95 4.80 -4.89
C MET A 254 -6.16 3.33 -4.60
N LEU A 255 -6.28 2.94 -3.33
CA LEU A 255 -6.47 1.54 -2.93
C LEU A 255 -7.87 1.01 -3.27
N SER A 256 -8.90 1.82 -3.06
CA SER A 256 -10.29 1.43 -3.36
C SER A 256 -10.56 1.26 -4.87
N THR A 257 -9.80 1.94 -5.73
CA THR A 257 -9.95 1.82 -7.18
C THR A 257 -9.22 0.62 -7.78
N GLU A 258 -8.30 -0.03 -7.06
CA GLU A 258 -7.56 -1.20 -7.57
C GLU A 258 -8.48 -2.34 -7.99
N SER A 259 -9.50 -2.65 -7.18
CA SER A 259 -10.47 -3.70 -7.52
C SER A 259 -11.24 -3.38 -8.80
N ARG A 260 -11.63 -2.11 -9.00
CA ARG A 260 -12.33 -1.67 -10.22
C ARG A 260 -11.42 -1.76 -11.44
N LEU A 261 -10.16 -1.39 -11.30
CA LEU A 261 -9.16 -1.53 -12.36
C LEU A 261 -8.97 -2.99 -12.76
N SER A 262 -8.80 -3.87 -11.80
CA SER A 262 -8.67 -5.31 -12.04
C SER A 262 -9.87 -5.86 -12.81
N ILE A 263 -11.09 -5.50 -12.41
CA ILE A 263 -12.32 -5.89 -13.11
C ILE A 263 -12.36 -5.31 -14.54
N SER A 264 -11.98 -4.03 -14.72
CA SER A 264 -11.96 -3.39 -16.03
C SER A 264 -10.99 -4.04 -17.00
N PHE A 265 -9.78 -4.35 -16.53
CA PHE A 265 -8.79 -5.09 -17.32
C PHE A 265 -9.28 -6.50 -17.64
N SER A 266 -9.73 -7.26 -16.64
CA SER A 266 -10.19 -8.65 -16.82
C SER A 266 -11.37 -8.74 -17.78
N SER A 267 -12.36 -7.86 -17.67
CA SER A 267 -13.53 -7.86 -18.55
C SER A 267 -13.17 -7.48 -19.98
N SER A 268 -12.29 -6.49 -20.19
CA SER A 268 -11.84 -6.08 -21.52
C SER A 268 -10.96 -7.15 -22.17
N LEU A 269 -10.04 -7.75 -21.42
CA LEU A 269 -9.17 -8.81 -21.93
C LEU A 269 -9.95 -10.09 -22.24
N ALA A 270 -10.91 -10.48 -21.40
CA ALA A 270 -11.80 -11.61 -21.68
C ALA A 270 -12.59 -11.40 -22.96
N ARG A 271 -13.07 -10.17 -23.20
CA ARG A 271 -13.85 -9.83 -24.41
C ARG A 271 -13.02 -9.87 -25.69
N TYR A 272 -11.79 -9.38 -25.66
CA TYR A 272 -10.98 -9.20 -26.88
C TYR A 272 -9.86 -10.20 -27.04
N GLY A 273 -9.31 -10.78 -25.97
CA GLY A 273 -8.12 -11.64 -26.00
C GLY A 273 -8.32 -13.04 -25.40
N GLY A 274 -9.48 -13.33 -24.81
CA GLY A 274 -9.79 -14.64 -24.21
C GLY A 274 -8.91 -14.99 -23.00
N ASP A 275 -8.87 -16.29 -22.68
CA ASP A 275 -8.20 -16.82 -21.49
C ASP A 275 -6.67 -16.61 -21.48
N VAL A 276 -6.04 -16.64 -22.64
CA VAL A 276 -4.59 -16.44 -22.77
C VAL A 276 -4.20 -15.03 -22.37
N ALA A 277 -5.00 -14.02 -22.78
CA ALA A 277 -4.76 -12.63 -22.38
C ALA A 277 -4.97 -12.41 -20.87
N GLY A 278 -5.95 -13.09 -20.28
CA GLY A 278 -6.19 -13.10 -18.84
C GLY A 278 -5.02 -13.73 -18.06
N GLY A 279 -4.50 -14.85 -18.56
CA GLY A 279 -3.32 -15.50 -17.99
C GLY A 279 -2.08 -14.61 -18.06
N ALA A 280 -1.83 -14.00 -19.21
CA ALA A 280 -0.74 -13.04 -19.39
C ALA A 280 -0.87 -11.84 -18.42
N MET A 281 -2.07 -11.28 -18.24
CA MET A 281 -2.32 -10.18 -17.32
C MET A 281 -2.01 -10.56 -15.88
N THR A 282 -2.27 -11.79 -15.47
CA THR A 282 -1.94 -12.29 -14.12
C THR A 282 -0.43 -12.26 -13.87
N VAL A 283 0.36 -12.74 -14.85
CA VAL A 283 1.82 -12.69 -14.79
C VAL A 283 2.32 -11.24 -14.75
N ILE A 284 1.80 -10.39 -15.64
CA ILE A 284 2.16 -8.97 -15.73
C ILE A 284 1.86 -8.23 -14.42
N THR A 285 0.68 -8.47 -13.81
CA THR A 285 0.30 -7.86 -12.54
C THR A 285 1.25 -8.28 -11.41
N SER A 286 1.62 -9.56 -11.38
CA SER A 286 2.59 -10.07 -10.39
C SER A 286 3.97 -9.43 -10.56
N ALA A 287 4.44 -9.28 -11.79
CA ALA A 287 5.69 -8.59 -12.09
C ALA A 287 5.61 -7.09 -11.73
N SER A 288 4.46 -6.42 -11.97
CA SER A 288 4.25 -5.02 -11.60
C SER A 288 4.32 -4.80 -10.08
N GLN A 289 3.85 -5.76 -9.27
CA GLN A 289 3.98 -5.69 -7.81
C GLN A 289 5.44 -5.71 -7.35
N LEU A 290 6.31 -6.48 -8.03
CA LEU A 290 7.75 -6.47 -7.76
C LEU A 290 8.39 -5.10 -8.03
N CYS A 291 7.84 -4.31 -8.94
CA CYS A 291 8.28 -2.93 -9.18
C CYS A 291 7.74 -1.97 -8.12
N THR A 292 6.44 -1.99 -7.88
CA THR A 292 5.76 -0.94 -7.10
C THR A 292 5.99 -1.05 -5.59
N MET A 293 6.15 -2.26 -5.05
CA MET A 293 6.34 -2.46 -3.60
C MET A 293 7.65 -1.87 -3.07
N PRO A 294 8.83 -2.07 -3.68
CA PRO A 294 10.05 -1.43 -3.24
C PRO A 294 9.99 0.10 -3.33
N ILE A 295 9.38 0.65 -4.38
CA ILE A 295 9.20 2.10 -4.53
C ILE A 295 8.34 2.65 -3.39
N SER A 296 7.26 1.96 -3.05
CA SER A 296 6.41 2.32 -1.90
C SER A 296 7.20 2.31 -0.60
N GLY A 297 8.07 1.32 -0.39
CA GLY A 297 8.97 1.27 0.76
C GLY A 297 9.96 2.45 0.80
N ILE A 298 10.56 2.81 -0.34
CA ILE A 298 11.45 3.97 -0.45
C ILE A 298 10.70 5.24 -0.05
N CYS A 299 9.49 5.45 -0.58
CA CYS A 299 8.69 6.64 -0.30
C CYS A 299 8.21 6.69 1.16
N GLN A 300 7.77 5.55 1.72
CA GLN A 300 7.36 5.45 3.12
C GLN A 300 8.52 5.76 4.09
N GLY A 301 9.73 5.31 3.76
CA GLY A 301 10.93 5.62 4.55
C GLY A 301 11.39 7.07 4.40
N GLY A 302 11.19 7.69 3.23
CA GLY A 302 11.55 9.08 2.98
C GLY A 302 10.58 10.12 3.55
N GLN A 303 9.31 9.75 3.64
CA GLN A 303 8.22 10.64 4.08
C GLN A 303 8.49 11.31 5.44
N PRO A 304 8.89 10.61 6.51
CA PRO A 304 9.14 11.23 7.82
C PRO A 304 10.21 12.31 7.78
N VAL A 305 11.28 12.10 7.01
CA VAL A 305 12.38 13.07 6.89
C VAL A 305 11.90 14.34 6.20
N MET A 306 11.15 14.21 5.11
CA MET A 306 10.59 15.37 4.40
C MET A 306 9.58 16.13 5.27
N SER A 307 8.63 15.42 5.88
CA SER A 307 7.57 16.01 6.71
C SER A 307 8.13 16.72 7.95
N PHE A 308 9.08 16.08 8.65
CA PHE A 308 9.72 16.68 9.83
C PHE A 308 10.50 17.95 9.46
N ASN A 309 11.36 17.90 8.43
CA ASN A 309 12.16 19.05 8.03
C ASN A 309 11.30 20.17 7.43
N PHE A 310 10.18 19.85 6.79
CA PHE A 310 9.20 20.83 6.35
C PHE A 310 8.55 21.54 7.56
N GLY A 311 8.13 20.78 8.57
CA GLY A 311 7.64 21.33 9.83
C GLY A 311 8.65 22.22 10.54
N ALA A 312 9.93 21.85 10.51
CA ALA A 312 11.04 22.59 11.09
C ALA A 312 11.52 23.79 10.24
N GLY A 313 10.90 24.06 9.08
CA GLY A 313 11.29 25.16 8.19
C GLY A 313 12.63 24.95 7.46
N LYS A 314 13.20 23.73 7.46
CA LYS A 314 14.52 23.41 6.88
C LYS A 314 14.40 23.05 5.40
N LYS A 315 14.13 24.05 4.55
CA LYS A 315 13.85 23.89 3.11
C LYS A 315 14.92 23.12 2.35
N ASP A 316 16.20 23.39 2.60
CA ASP A 316 17.31 22.73 1.89
C ASP A 316 17.38 21.24 2.20
N ARG A 317 17.07 20.83 3.42
CA ARG A 317 17.00 19.42 3.81
C ARG A 317 15.83 18.71 3.15
N VAL A 318 14.68 19.38 3.00
CA VAL A 318 13.52 18.84 2.24
C VAL A 318 13.91 18.63 0.79
N LYS A 319 14.55 19.62 0.15
CA LYS A 319 15.02 19.52 -1.24
C LYS A 319 16.02 18.37 -1.42
N GLN A 320 16.97 18.24 -0.49
CA GLN A 320 17.97 17.17 -0.51
C GLN A 320 17.31 15.79 -0.35
N ALA A 321 16.36 15.65 0.59
CA ALA A 321 15.61 14.42 0.81
C ALA A 321 14.79 14.03 -0.42
N PHE A 322 14.08 14.98 -1.01
CA PHE A 322 13.31 14.73 -2.24
C PHE A 322 14.20 14.31 -3.41
N ARG A 323 15.31 15.03 -3.66
CA ARG A 323 16.24 14.67 -4.75
C ARG A 323 16.79 13.26 -4.57
N PHE A 324 17.20 12.90 -3.38
CA PHE A 324 17.72 11.56 -3.10
C PHE A 324 16.65 10.47 -3.31
N GLN A 325 15.44 10.69 -2.78
CA GLN A 325 14.30 9.78 -2.98
C GLN A 325 13.95 9.63 -4.46
N LEU A 326 13.86 10.74 -5.20
CA LEU A 326 13.56 10.74 -6.64
C LEU A 326 14.63 9.96 -7.42
N THR A 327 15.91 10.19 -7.11
CA THR A 327 17.02 9.48 -7.77
C THR A 327 16.92 7.98 -7.54
N LEU A 328 16.65 7.52 -6.31
CA LEU A 328 16.50 6.09 -6.01
C LEU A 328 15.28 5.49 -6.74
N CYS A 329 14.14 6.17 -6.71
CA CYS A 329 12.93 5.69 -7.39
C CYS A 329 13.16 5.60 -8.91
N LEU A 330 13.74 6.64 -9.53
CA LEU A 330 14.07 6.64 -10.96
C LEU A 330 15.06 5.57 -11.34
N SER A 331 16.16 5.44 -10.59
CA SER A 331 17.17 4.42 -10.86
C SER A 331 16.56 3.03 -10.82
N TYR A 332 15.76 2.74 -9.79
CA TYR A 332 15.10 1.45 -9.65
C TYR A 332 14.10 1.17 -10.77
N THR A 333 13.21 2.12 -11.08
CA THR A 333 12.20 1.93 -12.14
C THR A 333 12.83 1.84 -13.52
N THR A 334 13.91 2.57 -13.79
CA THR A 334 14.63 2.49 -15.06
C THR A 334 15.32 1.13 -15.21
N ILE A 335 16.00 0.63 -14.18
CA ILE A 335 16.62 -0.71 -14.20
C ILE A 335 15.54 -1.77 -14.40
N PHE A 336 14.42 -1.68 -13.68
CA PHE A 336 13.32 -2.61 -13.81
C PHE A 336 12.69 -2.56 -15.20
N TRP A 337 12.49 -1.38 -15.76
CA TRP A 337 12.01 -1.17 -17.11
C TRP A 337 12.93 -1.82 -18.15
N LEU A 338 14.26 -1.60 -18.04
CA LEU A 338 15.24 -2.22 -18.91
C LEU A 338 15.16 -3.77 -18.84
N LEU A 339 15.02 -4.32 -17.63
CA LEU A 339 14.84 -5.76 -17.44
C LEU A 339 13.59 -6.28 -18.18
N MET A 340 12.46 -5.60 -18.03
CA MET A 340 11.19 -5.98 -18.67
C MET A 340 11.22 -5.81 -20.19
N MET A 341 12.01 -4.87 -20.72
CA MET A 341 12.15 -4.67 -22.17
C MET A 341 13.11 -5.66 -22.80
N LEU A 342 14.22 -6.00 -22.12
CA LEU A 342 15.27 -6.84 -22.66
C LEU A 342 14.98 -8.35 -22.50
N VAL A 343 14.49 -8.77 -21.34
CA VAL A 343 14.32 -10.20 -21.01
C VAL A 343 12.92 -10.56 -20.46
N PRO A 344 11.82 -10.07 -21.07
CA PRO A 344 10.47 -10.33 -20.56
C PRO A 344 10.11 -11.81 -20.56
N GLY A 345 10.60 -12.59 -21.53
CA GLY A 345 10.37 -14.03 -21.61
C GLY A 345 10.99 -14.81 -20.44
N ALA A 346 12.17 -14.40 -19.97
CA ALA A 346 12.78 -15.02 -18.79
C ALA A 346 11.95 -14.72 -17.53
N VAL A 347 11.41 -13.50 -17.41
CA VAL A 347 10.52 -13.12 -16.30
C VAL A 347 9.21 -13.90 -16.37
N ALA A 348 8.58 -14.00 -17.55
CA ALA A 348 7.37 -14.80 -17.75
C ALA A 348 7.61 -16.29 -17.41
N GLY A 349 8.77 -16.83 -17.78
CA GLY A 349 9.17 -18.21 -17.49
C GLY A 349 9.33 -18.55 -16.00
N ILE A 350 9.46 -17.54 -15.12
CA ILE A 350 9.42 -17.75 -13.65
C ILE A 350 8.00 -18.16 -13.20
N PHE A 351 6.97 -17.69 -13.89
CA PHE A 351 5.57 -17.87 -13.48
C PHE A 351 4.87 -19.03 -14.19
N THR A 352 5.33 -19.41 -15.38
CA THR A 352 4.72 -20.48 -16.18
C THR A 352 5.75 -21.22 -17.03
N SER A 353 5.51 -22.49 -17.30
CA SER A 353 6.28 -23.32 -18.22
C SER A 353 5.59 -23.51 -19.59
N ASP A 354 4.41 -22.96 -19.78
CA ASP A 354 3.69 -23.02 -21.07
C ASP A 354 4.32 -22.04 -22.07
N ALA A 355 4.95 -22.58 -23.11
CA ALA A 355 5.66 -21.81 -24.12
C ALA A 355 4.73 -20.81 -24.85
N SER A 356 3.48 -21.18 -25.14
CA SER A 356 2.53 -20.30 -25.82
C SER A 356 2.13 -19.11 -24.94
N LEU A 357 1.94 -19.34 -23.65
CA LEU A 357 1.66 -18.29 -22.68
C LEU A 357 2.88 -17.40 -22.44
N ILE A 358 4.10 -17.96 -22.45
CA ILE A 358 5.35 -17.19 -22.33
C ILE A 358 5.49 -16.22 -23.51
N ASP A 359 5.30 -16.70 -24.75
CA ASP A 359 5.42 -15.86 -25.95
C ASP A 359 4.38 -14.74 -25.97
N TYR A 360 3.14 -15.08 -25.65
CA TYR A 360 2.07 -14.07 -25.56
C TYR A 360 2.34 -13.05 -24.44
N THR A 361 2.75 -13.52 -23.26
CA THR A 361 3.07 -12.66 -22.12
C THR A 361 4.27 -11.77 -22.42
N THR A 362 5.27 -12.28 -23.14
CA THR A 362 6.46 -11.51 -23.57
C THR A 362 6.06 -10.31 -24.42
N TRP A 363 5.18 -10.52 -25.39
CA TRP A 363 4.62 -9.44 -26.22
C TRP A 363 3.80 -8.46 -25.40
N ALA A 364 2.84 -8.94 -24.60
CA ALA A 364 1.95 -8.13 -23.78
C ALA A 364 2.71 -7.32 -22.71
N MET A 365 3.73 -7.94 -22.08
CA MET A 365 4.55 -7.31 -21.05
C MET A 365 5.36 -6.12 -21.58
N ARG A 366 5.91 -6.23 -22.79
CA ARG A 366 6.62 -5.11 -23.44
C ARG A 366 5.72 -3.90 -23.66
N ILE A 367 4.46 -4.14 -24.01
CA ILE A 367 3.48 -3.06 -24.22
C ILE A 367 3.06 -2.45 -22.87
N TYR A 368 2.58 -3.30 -21.96
CA TYR A 368 2.02 -2.86 -20.68
C TYR A 368 3.06 -2.12 -19.82
N MET A 369 4.29 -2.62 -19.81
CA MET A 369 5.37 -2.04 -18.99
C MET A 369 6.19 -0.96 -19.72
N ALA A 370 5.83 -0.56 -20.94
CA ALA A 370 6.56 0.46 -21.68
C ALA A 370 6.68 1.79 -20.91
N GLY A 371 5.68 2.15 -20.12
CA GLY A 371 5.63 3.38 -19.32
C GLY A 371 6.17 3.26 -17.89
N ILE A 372 6.54 2.05 -17.42
CA ILE A 372 6.81 1.82 -15.99
C ILE A 372 8.00 2.64 -15.45
N PHE A 373 8.96 3.05 -16.29
CA PHE A 373 10.05 3.94 -15.87
C PHE A 373 9.53 5.29 -15.34
N SER A 374 8.40 5.76 -15.84
CA SER A 374 7.79 7.02 -15.45
C SER A 374 7.08 6.95 -14.09
N THR A 375 6.69 5.76 -13.63
CA THR A 375 6.01 5.57 -12.35
C THR A 375 6.90 5.96 -11.17
N GLY A 376 8.22 5.84 -11.30
CA GLY A 376 9.17 6.29 -10.27
C GLY A 376 9.06 7.79 -9.98
N VAL A 377 8.94 8.61 -11.02
CA VAL A 377 8.72 10.07 -10.87
C VAL A 377 7.34 10.33 -10.29
N GLN A 378 6.32 9.69 -10.85
CA GLN A 378 4.94 9.90 -10.46
C GLN A 378 4.73 9.60 -8.97
N ILE A 379 5.18 8.43 -8.49
CA ILE A 379 5.02 8.02 -7.09
C ILE A 379 5.87 8.90 -6.17
N ALA A 380 7.13 9.19 -6.52
CA ALA A 380 8.00 10.05 -5.71
C ALA A 380 7.43 11.46 -5.53
N CYS A 381 6.93 12.10 -6.59
CA CYS A 381 6.33 13.43 -6.51
C CYS A 381 5.00 13.41 -5.74
N GLN A 382 4.13 12.44 -6.00
CA GLN A 382 2.84 12.33 -5.32
C GLN A 382 2.99 12.08 -3.82
N GLN A 383 3.87 11.17 -3.42
CA GLN A 383 4.15 10.90 -2.01
C GLN A 383 4.82 12.11 -1.32
N SER A 384 5.59 12.89 -2.07
CA SER A 384 6.17 14.14 -1.54
C SER A 384 5.09 15.21 -1.31
N PHE A 385 4.07 15.33 -2.15
CA PHE A 385 2.91 16.18 -1.85
C PHE A 385 2.22 15.77 -0.56
N MET A 386 2.06 14.46 -0.33
CA MET A 386 1.51 13.97 0.94
C MET A 386 2.41 14.28 2.13
N ALA A 387 3.73 14.11 1.98
CA ALA A 387 4.71 14.45 3.00
C ALA A 387 4.68 15.93 3.39
N LEU A 388 4.36 16.81 2.43
CA LEU A 388 4.21 18.25 2.62
C LEU A 388 2.78 18.68 2.99
N GLY A 389 1.87 17.73 3.28
CA GLY A 389 0.51 18.00 3.70
C GLY A 389 -0.44 18.53 2.62
N GLN A 390 -0.10 18.40 1.33
CA GLN A 390 -0.86 18.96 0.21
C GLN A 390 -2.02 18.03 -0.22
N ALA A 391 -3.08 17.96 0.60
CA ALA A 391 -4.20 17.04 0.44
C ALA A 391 -4.93 17.18 -0.91
N LYS A 392 -5.28 18.42 -1.30
CA LYS A 392 -6.07 18.69 -2.52
C LYS A 392 -5.34 18.26 -3.78
N VAL A 393 -4.05 18.62 -3.87
CA VAL A 393 -3.22 18.29 -5.04
C VAL A 393 -3.00 16.79 -5.12
N SER A 394 -2.68 16.15 -3.99
CA SER A 394 -2.48 14.70 -3.94
C SER A 394 -3.73 13.92 -4.36
N LEU A 395 -4.92 14.33 -3.91
CA LEU A 395 -6.18 13.71 -4.30
C LEU A 395 -6.45 13.87 -5.81
N LEU A 396 -6.27 15.09 -6.34
CA LEU A 396 -6.49 15.36 -7.75
C LEU A 396 -5.59 14.50 -8.64
N LEU A 397 -4.31 14.38 -8.29
CA LEU A 397 -3.35 13.55 -9.03
C LEU A 397 -3.66 12.05 -8.93
N ALA A 398 -4.13 11.59 -7.75
CA ALA A 398 -4.57 10.21 -7.57
C ALA A 398 -5.78 9.87 -8.46
N CYS A 399 -6.78 10.75 -8.49
CA CYS A 399 -7.97 10.59 -9.35
C CYS A 399 -7.61 10.68 -10.85
N LEU A 400 -6.70 11.59 -11.21
CA LEU A 400 -6.27 11.78 -12.59
C LEU A 400 -5.75 10.47 -13.19
N ARG A 401 -4.79 9.81 -12.54
CA ARG A 401 -4.16 8.61 -13.09
C ARG A 401 -5.15 7.47 -13.27
N LYS A 402 -5.89 7.12 -12.21
CA LYS A 402 -6.69 5.89 -12.19
C LYS A 402 -8.10 6.08 -12.71
N LEU A 403 -8.80 7.12 -12.28
CA LEU A 403 -10.21 7.32 -12.61
C LEU A 403 -10.41 8.09 -13.92
N ILE A 404 -9.60 9.11 -14.17
CA ILE A 404 -9.78 10.00 -15.32
C ILE A 404 -9.04 9.49 -16.56
N LEU A 405 -7.85 8.90 -16.39
CA LEU A 405 -7.05 8.42 -17.51
C LEU A 405 -7.22 6.91 -17.71
N LEU A 406 -6.79 6.10 -16.76
CA LEU A 406 -6.63 4.66 -16.98
C LEU A 406 -7.95 3.95 -17.26
N ILE A 407 -8.98 4.11 -16.42
CA ILE A 407 -10.26 3.42 -16.62
C ILE A 407 -10.88 3.78 -17.98
N PRO A 408 -11.01 5.07 -18.39
CA PRO A 408 -11.53 5.38 -19.72
C PRO A 408 -10.66 4.85 -20.86
N LEU A 409 -9.33 4.90 -20.74
CA LEU A 409 -8.42 4.40 -21.78
C LEU A 409 -8.56 2.90 -22.02
N ILE A 410 -8.79 2.09 -20.97
CA ILE A 410 -9.05 0.65 -21.10
C ILE A 410 -10.24 0.36 -22.02
N PHE A 411 -11.25 1.22 -22.01
CA PHE A 411 -12.45 1.05 -22.85
C PHE A 411 -12.38 1.79 -24.19
N ILE A 412 -11.64 2.90 -24.29
CA ILE A 412 -11.57 3.71 -25.51
C ILE A 412 -10.53 3.16 -26.49
N LEU A 413 -9.31 2.85 -26.01
CA LEU A 413 -8.20 2.45 -26.90
C LEU A 413 -8.50 1.20 -27.73
N PRO A 414 -9.20 0.17 -27.23
CA PRO A 414 -9.57 -0.98 -28.08
C PRO A 414 -10.41 -0.63 -29.32
N HIS A 415 -11.10 0.51 -29.33
CA HIS A 415 -11.89 0.97 -30.46
C HIS A 415 -11.13 1.91 -31.42
N VAL A 416 -9.98 2.41 -30.99
CA VAL A 416 -9.19 3.37 -31.75
C VAL A 416 -8.02 2.70 -32.48
N VAL A 417 -7.45 1.65 -31.92
CA VAL A 417 -6.33 0.91 -32.49
C VAL A 417 -6.78 -0.32 -33.28
N ALA A 418 -5.99 -0.71 -34.28
CA ALA A 418 -6.34 -1.83 -35.15
C ALA A 418 -6.46 -3.18 -34.42
N ASN A 419 -5.65 -3.40 -33.36
CA ASN A 419 -5.73 -4.59 -32.51
C ASN A 419 -6.33 -4.21 -31.14
N PRO A 420 -7.58 -4.61 -30.84
CA PRO A 420 -8.23 -4.26 -29.58
C PRO A 420 -7.47 -4.71 -28.32
N VAL A 421 -6.84 -5.89 -28.34
CA VAL A 421 -6.07 -6.40 -27.19
C VAL A 421 -4.83 -5.56 -26.94
N PHE A 422 -4.14 -5.15 -28.02
CA PHE A 422 -3.04 -4.19 -27.94
C PHE A 422 -3.50 -2.90 -27.28
N GLY A 423 -4.70 -2.38 -27.63
CA GLY A 423 -5.29 -1.20 -27.05
C GLY A 423 -5.52 -1.32 -25.53
N VAL A 424 -6.01 -2.49 -25.07
CA VAL A 424 -6.19 -2.72 -23.61
C VAL A 424 -4.86 -2.63 -22.87
N PHE A 425 -3.81 -3.31 -23.36
CA PHE A 425 -2.50 -3.26 -22.72
C PHE A 425 -1.83 -1.89 -22.84
N LEU A 426 -2.06 -1.16 -23.93
CA LEU A 426 -1.53 0.18 -24.16
C LEU A 426 -2.11 1.24 -23.20
N ALA A 427 -3.27 0.98 -22.61
CA ALA A 427 -3.93 1.91 -21.69
C ALA A 427 -3.05 2.27 -20.47
N GLU A 428 -2.32 1.30 -19.91
CA GLU A 428 -1.45 1.53 -18.75
C GLU A 428 -0.28 2.48 -19.06
N PRO A 429 0.62 2.21 -20.05
CA PRO A 429 1.74 3.09 -20.30
C PRO A 429 1.32 4.50 -20.76
N VAL A 430 0.23 4.64 -21.51
CA VAL A 430 -0.29 5.95 -21.89
C VAL A 430 -0.74 6.73 -20.65
N SER A 431 -1.53 6.09 -19.78
CA SER A 431 -1.96 6.68 -18.52
C SER A 431 -0.77 7.05 -17.62
N ASP A 432 0.21 6.15 -17.50
CA ASP A 432 1.39 6.36 -16.66
C ASP A 432 2.23 7.55 -17.11
N ILE A 433 2.52 7.63 -18.40
CA ILE A 433 3.32 8.74 -18.96
C ILE A 433 2.61 10.08 -18.81
N ILE A 434 1.32 10.15 -19.12
CA ILE A 434 0.52 11.38 -18.96
C ILE A 434 0.45 11.77 -17.48
N ALA A 435 0.11 10.83 -16.61
CA ALA A 435 0.01 11.09 -15.17
C ALA A 435 1.36 11.51 -14.57
N ALA A 436 2.46 10.85 -14.96
CA ALA A 436 3.81 11.20 -14.51
C ALA A 436 4.19 12.62 -14.96
N THR A 437 3.91 12.97 -16.22
CA THR A 437 4.20 14.30 -16.76
C THR A 437 3.41 15.37 -16.01
N VAL A 438 2.10 15.19 -15.84
CA VAL A 438 1.25 16.14 -15.10
C VAL A 438 1.70 16.25 -13.64
N THR A 439 1.96 15.13 -12.99
CA THR A 439 2.38 15.10 -11.58
C THR A 439 3.74 15.79 -11.40
N ALA A 440 4.72 15.48 -12.24
CA ALA A 440 6.05 16.09 -12.19
C ALA A 440 5.97 17.60 -12.45
N THR A 441 5.28 18.02 -13.51
CA THR A 441 5.11 19.44 -13.85
C THR A 441 4.45 20.19 -12.69
N THR A 442 3.34 19.67 -12.17
CA THR A 442 2.65 20.27 -11.02
C THR A 442 3.57 20.35 -9.80
N PHE A 443 4.33 19.31 -9.54
CA PHE A 443 5.25 19.28 -8.41
C PHE A 443 6.35 20.32 -8.52
N PHE A 444 7.07 20.36 -9.63
CA PHE A 444 8.19 21.31 -9.81
C PHE A 444 7.73 22.76 -9.84
N LEU A 445 6.53 23.05 -10.36
CA LEU A 445 5.95 24.40 -10.34
C LEU A 445 5.52 24.85 -8.94
N GLN A 446 5.06 23.92 -8.11
CA GLN A 446 4.51 24.24 -6.79
C GLN A 446 5.51 24.03 -5.64
N PHE A 447 6.51 23.17 -5.81
CA PHE A 447 7.41 22.72 -4.74
C PHE A 447 8.07 23.88 -3.97
N ASN A 448 8.71 24.82 -4.69
CA ASN A 448 9.33 25.96 -4.06
C ASN A 448 8.29 26.87 -3.37
N LYS A 449 7.14 27.10 -4.01
CA LYS A 449 6.04 27.91 -3.44
C LYS A 449 5.49 27.30 -2.13
N ILE A 450 5.38 25.96 -2.08
CA ILE A 450 4.96 25.23 -0.87
C ILE A 450 6.00 25.41 0.24
N LEU A 451 7.28 25.25 -0.08
CA LEU A 451 8.37 25.42 0.89
C LEU A 451 8.45 26.86 1.39
N ASP A 452 8.14 27.84 0.56
CA ASP A 452 8.16 29.26 0.95
C ASP A 452 7.00 29.65 1.85
N LYS A 453 5.82 29.09 1.63
CA LYS A 453 4.66 29.28 2.52
C LYS A 453 4.87 28.61 3.89
N GLY A 454 5.69 27.57 3.95
CA GLY A 454 5.97 26.84 5.19
C GLY A 454 4.78 26.02 5.70
N ALA A 455 5.02 25.29 6.80
CA ALA A 455 4.05 24.36 7.38
C ALA A 455 2.85 25.02 8.09
N GLY A 456 2.88 26.33 8.32
CA GLY A 456 1.74 27.07 8.91
C GLY A 456 0.52 27.19 7.98
N SER A 457 0.68 26.83 6.71
CA SER A 457 -0.41 26.83 5.71
C SER A 457 -1.09 25.46 5.50
N VAL A 458 -0.75 24.45 6.31
CA VAL A 458 -1.20 23.04 6.15
C VAL A 458 -2.23 22.62 7.21
#